data_ed8a39d5283776c068dee5133d1561ef
#
_entry.id   ed8a39d5283776c068dee5133d1561ef
#
_cell.length_a   1.000
_cell.length_b   1.000
_cell.length_c   1.000
_cell.angle_alpha   90.00
_cell.angle_beta   90.00
_cell.angle_gamma   90.00
#
_symmetry.space_group_name_H-M   'P 1'
#
loop_
_entity.id
_entity.type
_entity.pdbx_description
1 polymer ?
#
loop_
_entity_poly.entity_id
_entity_poly.type
_entity_poly.pdbx_seq_one_letter_code
_entity_poly.pdbx_strand_id
1 'polypeptide(L)'
;MVAVFAIVIFTAYLCFLFPVEVKEKKIEEKSPKYKAQMRKLWQIAQTSMKERKPFRAEKALLTILKFDEKNAAAYNRLGILYAKGKKYDEAVECFEIAQSLDSNPASIHNAGLIYLETGAYEKAEMAFSQAIALEGDVPARYIALAKAEEKLGKSKKAIEALENAFELDPKVTILRQILAIYEDMEDAEAITATAARVEAQIAKEMNAKKRKTIRRTTRKENNTKTEMKTKTKKTTKPTPRIIKAHVGRKRI
;
A
#
# COMPACT_ATOMS: atom_id res chain seq x y z
N MET A 1 46.56 16.59 36.99
CA MET A 1 45.22 16.27 37.46
C MET A 1 44.42 17.49 37.83
N VAL A 2 44.94 18.45 38.62
CA VAL A 2 44.21 19.67 39.06
C VAL A 2 43.71 20.55 37.91
N ALA A 3 44.55 20.71 36.84
CA ALA A 3 44.16 21.52 35.68
C ALA A 3 42.97 20.98 34.88
N VAL A 4 42.79 19.64 34.78
CA VAL A 4 41.67 19.01 34.07
C VAL A 4 40.35 19.24 34.85
N PHE A 5 40.40 19.14 36.17
CA PHE A 5 39.25 19.43 37.02
C PHE A 5 38.80 20.90 36.95
N ALA A 6 39.74 21.82 36.88
CA ALA A 6 39.45 23.24 36.73
C ALA A 6 38.76 23.55 35.37
N ILE A 7 39.18 22.89 34.28
CA ILE A 7 38.54 23.05 32.95
C ILE A 7 37.12 22.49 32.96
N VAL A 8 36.89 21.33 33.55
CA VAL A 8 35.53 20.73 33.64
C VAL A 8 34.61 21.61 34.48
N ILE A 9 35.06 22.14 35.61
CA ILE A 9 34.27 23.05 36.46
C ILE A 9 33.99 24.36 35.72
N PHE A 10 34.97 24.90 34.98
CA PHE A 10 34.80 26.13 34.21
C PHE A 10 33.84 25.97 33.05
N THR A 11 33.88 24.83 32.33
CA THR A 11 32.90 24.53 31.27
C THR A 11 31.50 24.29 31.81
N ALA A 12 31.36 23.60 32.93
CA ALA A 12 30.07 23.45 33.62
C ALA A 12 29.50 24.79 34.11
N TYR A 13 30.35 25.67 34.61
CA TYR A 13 29.97 27.03 35.04
C TYR A 13 29.56 27.91 33.84
N LEU A 14 30.27 27.81 32.71
CA LEU A 14 29.88 28.48 31.46
C LEU A 14 28.54 27.96 30.91
N CYS A 15 28.26 26.66 30.95
CA CYS A 15 26.97 26.09 30.57
C CYS A 15 25.82 26.55 31.51
N PHE A 16 26.12 26.80 32.78
CA PHE A 16 25.14 27.32 33.73
C PHE A 16 24.88 28.84 33.53
N LEU A 17 25.90 29.63 33.19
CA LEU A 17 25.76 31.08 32.94
C LEU A 17 25.15 31.40 31.56
N PHE A 18 25.37 30.52 30.58
CA PHE A 18 24.78 30.65 29.27
C PHE A 18 23.89 29.43 29.00
N PRO A 19 22.68 29.39 29.59
CA PRO A 19 21.74 28.38 29.17
C PRO A 19 21.55 28.54 27.65
N VAL A 20 21.97 27.55 26.89
CA VAL A 20 21.60 27.44 25.47
C VAL A 20 20.10 27.29 25.49
N GLU A 21 19.39 28.42 25.33
CA GLU A 21 17.97 28.35 24.97
C GLU A 21 17.88 27.57 23.69
N VAL A 22 17.75 26.25 23.81
CA VAL A 22 17.19 25.45 22.76
C VAL A 22 15.77 25.97 22.60
N LYS A 23 15.59 26.98 21.74
CA LYS A 23 14.26 27.35 21.25
C LYS A 23 13.68 26.08 20.68
N GLU A 24 12.96 25.35 21.54
CA GLU A 24 11.97 24.41 21.03
C GLU A 24 11.16 25.22 20.03
N LYS A 25 11.40 24.98 18.75
CA LYS A 25 10.52 25.44 17.69
C LYS A 25 9.16 24.85 18.07
N LYS A 26 8.36 25.62 18.84
CA LYS A 26 6.94 25.35 19.01
C LYS A 26 6.47 24.98 17.64
N ILE A 27 5.96 23.75 17.50
CA ILE A 27 5.31 23.30 16.26
C ILE A 27 4.14 24.26 16.12
N GLU A 28 4.38 25.37 15.41
CA GLU A 28 3.32 26.31 15.04
C GLU A 28 2.28 25.46 14.33
N GLU A 29 1.09 25.42 14.89
CA GLU A 29 -0.04 24.69 14.33
C GLU A 29 -0.19 25.16 12.90
N LYS A 30 0.32 24.33 11.96
CA LYS A 30 0.56 24.74 10.56
C LYS A 30 -0.73 25.32 9.99
N SER A 31 -0.70 26.57 9.57
CA SER A 31 -1.87 27.37 9.19
C SER A 31 -2.81 26.63 8.22
N PRO A 32 -4.11 26.94 8.18
CA PRO A 32 -5.05 26.32 7.23
C PRO A 32 -4.58 26.44 5.77
N LYS A 33 -3.92 27.55 5.44
CA LYS A 33 -3.32 27.79 4.11
C LYS A 33 -2.19 26.80 3.81
N TYR A 34 -1.32 26.52 4.80
CA TYR A 34 -0.25 25.53 4.67
C TYR A 34 -0.84 24.13 4.46
N LYS A 35 -1.82 23.72 5.27
CA LYS A 35 -2.48 22.40 5.14
C LYS A 35 -3.14 22.24 3.76
N ALA A 36 -3.76 23.30 3.22
CA ALA A 36 -4.35 23.30 1.87
C ALA A 36 -3.29 23.17 0.77
N GLN A 37 -2.16 23.87 0.90
CA GLN A 37 -1.05 23.80 -0.05
C GLN A 37 -0.41 22.42 -0.06
N MET A 38 -0.16 21.81 1.10
CA MET A 38 0.37 20.46 1.23
C MET A 38 -0.56 19.43 0.58
N ARG A 39 -1.88 19.50 0.83
CA ARG A 39 -2.85 18.62 0.16
C ARG A 39 -2.80 18.73 -1.35
N LYS A 40 -2.69 19.96 -1.88
CA LYS A 40 -2.57 20.21 -3.33
C LYS A 40 -1.29 19.59 -3.90
N LEU A 41 -0.16 19.74 -3.22
CA LEU A 41 1.12 19.15 -3.65
C LEU A 41 1.05 17.62 -3.65
N TRP A 42 0.48 17.01 -2.60
CA TRP A 42 0.25 15.57 -2.54
C TRP A 42 -0.64 15.07 -3.68
N GLN A 43 -1.71 15.79 -3.99
CA GLN A 43 -2.59 15.45 -5.11
C GLN A 43 -1.85 15.53 -6.45
N ILE A 44 -1.03 16.57 -6.66
CA ILE A 44 -0.19 16.70 -7.87
C ILE A 44 0.80 15.54 -7.96
N ALA A 45 1.51 15.20 -6.89
CA ALA A 45 2.45 14.10 -6.87
C ALA A 45 1.75 12.78 -7.22
N GLN A 46 0.65 12.45 -6.56
CA GLN A 46 -0.09 11.22 -6.78
C GLN A 46 -0.67 11.10 -8.20
N THR A 47 -1.26 12.18 -8.70
CA THR A 47 -1.82 12.21 -10.07
C THR A 47 -0.70 12.07 -11.10
N SER A 48 0.41 12.80 -10.93
CA SER A 48 1.55 12.75 -11.83
C SER A 48 2.22 11.37 -11.87
N MET A 49 2.30 10.68 -10.73
CA MET A 49 2.80 9.29 -10.68
C MET A 49 1.88 8.32 -11.44
N LYS A 50 0.55 8.50 -11.34
CA LYS A 50 -0.43 7.69 -12.09
C LYS A 50 -0.37 7.97 -13.60
N GLU A 51 -0.22 9.23 -13.98
CA GLU A 51 -0.13 9.69 -15.38
C GLU A 51 1.24 9.47 -16.02
N ARG A 52 2.19 8.83 -15.30
CA ARG A 52 3.57 8.60 -15.76
C ARG A 52 4.31 9.89 -16.14
N LYS A 53 4.11 10.97 -15.36
CA LYS A 53 4.79 12.27 -15.51
C LYS A 53 5.86 12.42 -14.41
N PRO A 54 7.04 11.75 -14.53
CA PRO A 54 8.01 11.64 -13.44
C PRO A 54 8.53 13.01 -12.98
N PHE A 55 8.92 13.90 -13.87
CA PHE A 55 9.45 15.23 -13.50
C PHE A 55 8.45 16.07 -12.70
N ARG A 56 7.16 15.98 -13.03
CA ARG A 56 6.13 16.71 -12.30
C ARG A 56 5.88 16.12 -10.92
N ALA A 57 5.95 14.79 -10.79
CA ALA A 57 5.85 14.09 -9.52
C ALA A 57 7.04 14.45 -8.62
N GLU A 58 8.25 14.37 -9.15
CA GLU A 58 9.50 14.71 -8.46
C GLU A 58 9.48 16.15 -7.92
N LYS A 59 9.16 17.12 -8.79
CA LYS A 59 9.06 18.53 -8.39
C LYS A 59 8.06 18.74 -7.24
N ALA A 60 6.92 18.08 -7.29
CA ALA A 60 5.92 18.16 -6.22
C ALA A 60 6.43 17.55 -4.92
N LEU A 61 7.08 16.38 -4.95
CA LEU A 61 7.65 15.70 -3.79
C LEU A 61 8.80 16.50 -3.17
N LEU A 62 9.73 17.01 -3.98
CA LEU A 62 10.80 17.88 -3.52
C LEU A 62 10.27 19.18 -2.91
N THR A 63 9.16 19.70 -3.44
CA THR A 63 8.50 20.89 -2.84
C THR A 63 7.89 20.54 -1.48
N ILE A 64 7.29 19.35 -1.32
CA ILE A 64 6.82 18.87 -0.01
C ILE A 64 7.98 18.82 0.97
N LEU A 65 9.13 18.26 0.58
CA LEU A 65 10.31 18.16 1.43
C LEU A 65 10.93 19.52 1.81
N LYS A 66 10.79 20.55 0.96
CA LYS A 66 11.16 21.93 1.32
C LYS A 66 10.34 22.49 2.48
N PHE A 67 9.07 22.10 2.58
CA PHE A 67 8.18 22.53 3.64
C PHE A 67 8.23 21.63 4.87
N ASP A 68 8.56 20.36 4.67
CA ASP A 68 8.56 19.32 5.69
C ASP A 68 9.70 18.33 5.42
N GLU A 69 10.91 18.70 5.83
CA GLU A 69 12.14 17.94 5.59
C GLU A 69 12.12 16.53 6.20
N LYS A 70 11.35 16.32 7.26
CA LYS A 70 11.20 15.03 7.95
C LYS A 70 9.99 14.21 7.46
N ASN A 71 9.55 14.43 6.24
CA ASN A 71 8.40 13.73 5.69
C ASN A 71 8.78 12.37 5.11
N ALA A 72 8.77 11.32 5.93
CA ALA A 72 9.08 9.95 5.53
C ALA A 72 8.26 9.47 4.32
N ALA A 73 6.97 9.83 4.26
CA ALA A 73 6.10 9.44 3.15
C ALA A 73 6.52 10.09 1.81
N ALA A 74 7.07 11.30 1.84
CA ALA A 74 7.58 11.98 0.64
C ALA A 74 8.87 11.29 0.14
N TYR A 75 9.80 10.98 1.05
CA TYR A 75 10.99 10.21 0.70
C TYR A 75 10.66 8.83 0.15
N ASN A 76 9.75 8.09 0.75
CA ASN A 76 9.31 6.79 0.24
C ASN A 76 8.74 6.90 -1.19
N ARG A 77 7.90 7.91 -1.47
CA ARG A 77 7.38 8.12 -2.83
C ARG A 77 8.44 8.55 -3.83
N LEU A 78 9.42 9.33 -3.39
CA LEU A 78 10.56 9.74 -4.21
C LEU A 78 11.43 8.53 -4.57
N GLY A 79 11.70 7.65 -3.59
CA GLY A 79 12.39 6.39 -3.81
C GLY A 79 11.67 5.50 -4.84
N ILE A 80 10.34 5.35 -4.73
CA ILE A 80 9.54 4.62 -5.72
C ILE A 80 9.65 5.26 -7.13
N LEU A 81 9.71 6.58 -7.20
CA LEU A 81 9.85 7.29 -8.47
C LEU A 81 11.21 7.05 -9.11
N TYR A 82 12.29 7.14 -8.32
CA TYR A 82 13.66 6.86 -8.75
C TYR A 82 13.85 5.40 -9.16
N ALA A 83 13.31 4.45 -8.39
CA ALA A 83 13.32 3.04 -8.73
C ALA A 83 12.68 2.76 -10.11
N LYS A 84 11.52 3.39 -10.40
CA LYS A 84 10.88 3.30 -11.72
C LYS A 84 11.74 3.89 -12.84
N GLY A 85 12.57 4.87 -12.53
CA GLY A 85 13.54 5.48 -13.43
C GLY A 85 14.87 4.71 -13.52
N LYS A 86 14.98 3.55 -12.85
CA LYS A 86 16.20 2.74 -12.71
C LYS A 86 17.38 3.48 -12.06
N LYS A 87 17.09 4.52 -11.30
CA LYS A 87 18.03 5.24 -10.46
C LYS A 87 18.06 4.56 -9.09
N TYR A 88 18.75 3.42 -9.03
CA TYR A 88 18.65 2.52 -7.87
C TYR A 88 19.35 3.08 -6.64
N ASP A 89 20.49 3.75 -6.80
CA ASP A 89 21.23 4.32 -5.68
C ASP A 89 20.44 5.43 -4.99
N GLU A 90 19.88 6.36 -5.78
CA GLU A 90 19.03 7.43 -5.25
C GLU A 90 17.72 6.89 -4.64
N ALA A 91 17.21 5.77 -5.18
CA ALA A 91 16.02 5.11 -4.62
C ALA A 91 16.31 4.51 -3.25
N VAL A 92 17.45 3.82 -3.09
CA VAL A 92 17.89 3.23 -1.81
C VAL A 92 18.09 4.34 -0.78
N GLU A 93 18.82 5.41 -1.12
CA GLU A 93 19.05 6.55 -0.23
C GLU A 93 17.71 7.14 0.28
N CYS A 94 16.74 7.34 -0.62
CA CYS A 94 15.43 7.84 -0.24
C CYS A 94 14.69 6.88 0.70
N PHE A 95 14.79 5.56 0.51
CA PHE A 95 14.15 4.58 1.38
C PHE A 95 14.85 4.49 2.74
N GLU A 96 16.17 4.59 2.81
CA GLU A 96 16.94 4.63 4.07
C GLU A 96 16.59 5.87 4.89
N ILE A 97 16.50 7.06 4.25
CA ILE A 97 16.04 8.27 4.92
C ILE A 97 14.59 8.08 5.42
N ALA A 98 13.70 7.56 4.58
CA ALA A 98 12.32 7.30 4.99
C ALA A 98 12.24 6.38 6.21
N GLN A 99 13.05 5.30 6.23
CA GLN A 99 13.13 4.35 7.33
C GLN A 99 13.69 4.98 8.61
N SER A 100 14.70 5.84 8.50
CA SER A 100 15.28 6.54 9.66
C SER A 100 14.30 7.53 10.32
N LEU A 101 13.38 8.09 9.52
CA LEU A 101 12.36 9.03 10.00
C LEU A 101 11.12 8.32 10.55
N ASP A 102 10.74 7.21 9.95
CA ASP A 102 9.59 6.40 10.33
C ASP A 102 9.84 4.96 9.89
N SER A 103 9.90 4.03 10.85
CA SER A 103 10.14 2.60 10.60
C SER A 103 8.94 1.96 9.88
N ASN A 104 8.63 2.48 8.69
CA ASN A 104 7.51 2.01 7.89
C ASN A 104 7.89 0.73 7.13
N PRO A 105 7.19 -0.40 7.37
CA PRO A 105 7.49 -1.67 6.70
C PRO A 105 7.41 -1.59 5.17
N ALA A 106 6.62 -0.68 4.61
CA ALA A 106 6.56 -0.49 3.16
C ALA A 106 7.84 0.13 2.58
N SER A 107 8.52 1.04 3.29
CA SER A 107 9.79 1.62 2.85
C SER A 107 10.89 0.56 2.84
N ILE A 108 10.94 -0.26 3.89
CA ILE A 108 11.90 -1.37 4.02
C ILE A 108 11.68 -2.40 2.92
N HIS A 109 10.42 -2.79 2.68
CA HIS A 109 10.06 -3.71 1.59
C HIS A 109 10.48 -3.15 0.22
N ASN A 110 10.26 -1.86 -0.03
CA ASN A 110 10.63 -1.23 -1.28
C ASN A 110 12.16 -1.19 -1.48
N ALA A 111 12.93 -0.93 -0.42
CA ALA A 111 14.39 -1.06 -0.48
C ALA A 111 14.82 -2.50 -0.79
N GLY A 112 14.19 -3.49 -0.15
CA GLY A 112 14.40 -4.91 -0.45
C GLY A 112 14.16 -5.27 -1.92
N LEU A 113 13.13 -4.70 -2.55
CA LEU A 113 12.87 -4.91 -3.99
C LEU A 113 14.01 -4.35 -4.86
N ILE A 114 14.62 -3.22 -4.48
CA ILE A 114 15.78 -2.68 -5.22
C ILE A 114 17.00 -3.56 -5.01
N TYR A 115 17.28 -4.01 -3.79
CA TYR A 115 18.36 -4.95 -3.53
C TYR A 115 18.21 -6.25 -4.32
N LEU A 116 16.97 -6.75 -4.44
CA LEU A 116 16.67 -7.94 -5.26
C LEU A 116 16.95 -7.68 -6.75
N GLU A 117 16.55 -6.52 -7.27
CA GLU A 117 16.76 -6.14 -8.68
C GLU A 117 18.23 -5.89 -9.00
N THR A 118 19.01 -5.37 -8.04
CA THR A 118 20.45 -5.10 -8.20
C THR A 118 21.34 -6.30 -7.88
N GLY A 119 20.76 -7.44 -7.50
CA GLY A 119 21.52 -8.67 -7.20
C GLY A 119 22.10 -8.73 -5.78
N ALA A 120 21.79 -7.77 -4.91
CA ALA A 120 22.21 -7.76 -3.52
C ALA A 120 21.27 -8.62 -2.66
N TYR A 121 21.23 -9.93 -2.94
CA TYR A 121 20.21 -10.85 -2.43
C TYR A 121 20.20 -10.99 -0.91
N GLU A 122 21.37 -10.96 -0.25
CA GLU A 122 21.46 -11.00 1.22
C GLU A 122 20.84 -9.76 1.86
N LYS A 123 21.07 -8.57 1.28
CA LYS A 123 20.44 -7.34 1.73
C LYS A 123 18.92 -7.38 1.50
N ALA A 124 18.48 -7.97 0.38
CA ALA A 124 17.06 -8.15 0.09
C ALA A 124 16.39 -9.08 1.13
N GLU A 125 17.00 -10.25 1.43
CA GLU A 125 16.52 -11.18 2.46
C GLU A 125 16.35 -10.48 3.83
N MET A 126 17.39 -9.73 4.25
CA MET A 126 17.34 -8.98 5.51
C MET A 126 16.23 -7.94 5.53
N ALA A 127 16.08 -7.15 4.45
CA ALA A 127 15.05 -6.12 4.35
C ALA A 127 13.64 -6.72 4.37
N PHE A 128 13.39 -7.81 3.63
CA PHE A 128 12.08 -8.46 3.64
C PHE A 128 11.76 -9.10 4.99
N SER A 129 12.72 -9.75 5.62
CA SER A 129 12.56 -10.33 6.97
C SER A 129 12.25 -9.25 8.00
N GLN A 130 12.91 -8.10 7.95
CA GLN A 130 12.62 -6.96 8.82
C GLN A 130 11.22 -6.38 8.55
N ALA A 131 10.81 -6.26 7.29
CA ALA A 131 9.48 -5.77 6.93
C ALA A 131 8.37 -6.72 7.41
N ILE A 132 8.61 -8.05 7.36
CA ILE A 132 7.70 -9.07 7.88
C ILE A 132 7.61 -9.01 9.41
N ALA A 133 8.75 -8.82 10.11
CA ALA A 133 8.76 -8.70 11.56
C ALA A 133 7.94 -7.50 12.07
N LEU A 134 7.88 -6.42 11.30
CA LEU A 134 7.07 -5.24 11.64
C LEU A 134 5.58 -5.40 11.27
N GLU A 135 5.28 -6.10 10.17
CA GLU A 135 3.91 -6.31 9.67
C GLU A 135 3.88 -7.62 8.87
N GLY A 136 3.47 -8.69 9.53
CA GLY A 136 3.54 -10.06 9.02
C GLY A 136 2.29 -10.55 8.25
N ASP A 137 1.28 -9.72 8.03
CA ASP A 137 0.02 -10.10 7.41
C ASP A 137 -0.06 -9.78 5.90
N VAL A 138 1.08 -9.41 5.28
CA VAL A 138 1.14 -9.03 3.86
C VAL A 138 1.79 -10.13 3.02
N PRO A 139 1.02 -10.92 2.24
CA PRO A 139 1.54 -12.04 1.44
C PRO A 139 2.67 -11.65 0.48
N ALA A 140 2.61 -10.43 -0.07
CA ALA A 140 3.60 -9.95 -1.03
C ALA A 140 5.02 -9.87 -0.45
N ARG A 141 5.18 -9.69 0.87
CA ARG A 141 6.49 -9.66 1.52
C ARG A 141 7.12 -11.03 1.59
N TYR A 142 6.32 -12.05 1.91
CA TYR A 142 6.78 -13.45 1.91
C TYR A 142 7.15 -13.95 0.51
N ILE A 143 6.37 -13.56 -0.51
CA ILE A 143 6.69 -13.87 -1.91
C ILE A 143 8.01 -13.21 -2.33
N ALA A 144 8.25 -11.97 -1.89
CA ALA A 144 9.49 -11.26 -2.19
C ALA A 144 10.69 -11.86 -1.43
N LEU A 145 10.48 -12.28 -0.16
CA LEU A 145 11.47 -12.99 0.64
C LEU A 145 11.85 -14.31 -0.03
N ALA A 146 10.86 -15.12 -0.40
CA ALA A 146 11.08 -16.39 -1.10
C ALA A 146 11.92 -16.23 -2.36
N LYS A 147 11.66 -15.18 -3.14
CA LYS A 147 12.44 -14.88 -4.34
C LYS A 147 13.90 -14.53 -4.03
N ALA A 148 14.17 -13.81 -2.93
CA ALA A 148 15.53 -13.53 -2.50
C ALA A 148 16.25 -14.81 -2.03
N GLU A 149 15.56 -15.66 -1.26
CA GLU A 149 16.06 -16.94 -0.76
C GLU A 149 16.31 -17.94 -1.89
N GLU A 150 15.45 -17.98 -2.92
CA GLU A 150 15.66 -18.76 -4.14
C GLU A 150 16.96 -18.34 -4.86
N LYS A 151 17.18 -17.04 -5.02
CA LYS A 151 18.42 -16.50 -5.61
C LYS A 151 19.67 -16.80 -4.79
N LEU A 152 19.53 -17.01 -3.49
CA LEU A 152 20.59 -17.44 -2.57
C LEU A 152 20.75 -18.96 -2.51
N GLY A 153 20.00 -19.74 -3.29
CA GLY A 153 20.01 -21.21 -3.26
C GLY A 153 19.38 -21.81 -2.00
N LYS A 154 18.63 -21.03 -1.23
CA LYS A 154 17.98 -21.44 0.01
C LYS A 154 16.57 -22.00 -0.25
N SER A 155 16.45 -22.99 -1.16
CA SER A 155 15.16 -23.52 -1.66
C SER A 155 14.16 -23.89 -0.57
N LYS A 156 14.61 -24.54 0.52
CA LYS A 156 13.72 -24.92 1.63
C LYS A 156 13.10 -23.71 2.34
N LYS A 157 13.89 -22.65 2.57
CA LYS A 157 13.37 -21.40 3.17
C LYS A 157 12.42 -20.69 2.23
N ALA A 158 12.73 -20.64 0.94
CA ALA A 158 11.86 -20.07 -0.07
C ALA A 158 10.49 -20.76 -0.11
N ILE A 159 10.46 -22.09 0.01
CA ILE A 159 9.19 -22.85 0.12
C ILE A 159 8.44 -22.46 1.39
N GLU A 160 9.11 -22.39 2.54
CA GLU A 160 8.49 -21.99 3.82
C GLU A 160 7.88 -20.58 3.72
N ALA A 161 8.60 -19.62 3.14
CA ALA A 161 8.08 -18.28 2.91
C ALA A 161 6.87 -18.28 1.97
N LEU A 162 6.88 -19.08 0.90
CA LEU A 162 5.72 -19.20 0.00
C LEU A 162 4.52 -19.89 0.66
N GLU A 163 4.73 -20.87 1.53
CA GLU A 163 3.63 -21.47 2.30
C GLU A 163 2.99 -20.44 3.24
N ASN A 164 3.78 -19.64 3.95
CA ASN A 164 3.25 -18.52 4.75
C ASN A 164 2.46 -17.52 3.88
N ALA A 165 2.95 -17.20 2.68
CA ALA A 165 2.20 -16.36 1.74
C ALA A 165 0.89 -17.00 1.30
N PHE A 166 0.86 -18.33 1.09
CA PHE A 166 -0.32 -19.06 0.68
C PHE A 166 -1.36 -19.16 1.81
N GLU A 167 -0.94 -19.30 3.05
CA GLU A 167 -1.84 -19.27 4.21
C GLU A 167 -2.58 -17.93 4.32
N LEU A 168 -1.87 -16.82 4.07
CA LEU A 168 -2.45 -15.48 4.10
C LEU A 168 -3.36 -15.19 2.89
N ASP A 169 -2.99 -15.65 1.71
CA ASP A 169 -3.74 -15.41 0.46
C ASP A 169 -3.66 -16.65 -0.45
N PRO A 170 -4.61 -17.60 -0.32
CA PRO A 170 -4.60 -18.87 -1.06
C PRO A 170 -4.79 -18.68 -2.57
N LYS A 171 -3.70 -18.44 -3.29
CA LYS A 171 -3.69 -18.28 -4.75
C LYS A 171 -2.95 -19.39 -5.46
N VAL A 172 -3.49 -19.85 -6.58
CA VAL A 172 -2.84 -20.82 -7.49
C VAL A 172 -1.43 -20.37 -7.90
N THR A 173 -1.22 -19.06 -8.06
CA THR A 173 0.08 -18.52 -8.47
C THR A 173 1.20 -18.80 -7.46
N ILE A 174 0.88 -18.84 -6.16
CA ILE A 174 1.86 -19.13 -5.10
C ILE A 174 2.22 -20.63 -5.12
N LEU A 175 1.21 -21.51 -5.21
CA LEU A 175 1.46 -22.96 -5.32
C LEU A 175 2.29 -23.33 -6.55
N ARG A 176 2.11 -22.62 -7.66
CA ARG A 176 2.95 -22.83 -8.85
C ARG A 176 4.40 -22.42 -8.64
N GLN A 177 4.66 -21.40 -7.82
CA GLN A 177 6.04 -21.04 -7.46
C GLN A 177 6.66 -22.12 -6.57
N ILE A 178 5.91 -22.66 -5.60
CA ILE A 178 6.37 -23.79 -4.78
C ILE A 178 6.67 -25.00 -5.67
N LEU A 179 5.77 -25.32 -6.60
CA LEU A 179 5.95 -26.42 -7.53
C LEU A 179 7.23 -26.26 -8.35
N ALA A 180 7.49 -25.07 -8.89
CA ALA A 180 8.71 -24.80 -9.67
C ALA A 180 9.99 -25.02 -8.84
N ILE A 181 9.99 -24.63 -7.56
CA ILE A 181 11.14 -24.89 -6.68
C ILE A 181 11.34 -26.38 -6.44
N TYR A 182 10.26 -27.16 -6.26
CA TYR A 182 10.39 -28.62 -6.11
C TYR A 182 10.84 -29.30 -7.42
N GLU A 183 10.43 -28.78 -8.58
CA GLU A 183 10.91 -29.23 -9.89
C GLU A 183 12.43 -29.00 -10.02
N ASP A 184 12.92 -27.83 -9.61
CA ASP A 184 14.36 -27.50 -9.59
C ASP A 184 15.15 -28.37 -8.57
N MET A 185 14.49 -28.83 -7.50
CA MET A 185 15.08 -29.73 -6.51
C MET A 185 14.99 -31.22 -6.92
N GLU A 186 14.30 -31.56 -8.01
CA GLU A 186 14.03 -32.92 -8.48
C GLU A 186 13.31 -33.81 -7.45
N ASP A 187 12.51 -33.22 -6.55
CA ASP A 187 11.75 -33.94 -5.52
C ASP A 187 10.41 -34.45 -6.09
N ALA A 188 10.43 -35.66 -6.65
CA ALA A 188 9.29 -36.25 -7.33
C ALA A 188 8.04 -36.43 -6.45
N GLU A 189 8.21 -36.70 -5.14
CA GLU A 189 7.08 -36.84 -4.21
C GLU A 189 6.43 -35.49 -3.94
N ALA A 190 7.24 -34.48 -3.63
CA ALA A 190 6.76 -33.13 -3.39
C ALA A 190 6.13 -32.51 -4.64
N ILE A 191 6.66 -32.78 -5.85
CA ILE A 191 6.10 -32.36 -7.13
C ILE A 191 4.67 -32.90 -7.28
N THR A 192 4.47 -34.22 -7.11
CA THR A 192 3.15 -34.85 -7.28
C THR A 192 2.14 -34.32 -6.26
N ALA A 193 2.54 -34.21 -5.00
CA ALA A 193 1.71 -33.67 -3.92
C ALA A 193 1.31 -32.19 -4.19
N THR A 194 2.27 -31.37 -4.62
CA THR A 194 2.02 -29.95 -4.89
C THR A 194 1.18 -29.76 -6.15
N ALA A 195 1.38 -30.55 -7.20
CA ALA A 195 0.55 -30.54 -8.39
C ALA A 195 -0.94 -30.82 -8.08
N ALA A 196 -1.21 -31.82 -7.23
CA ALA A 196 -2.57 -32.09 -6.75
C ALA A 196 -3.19 -30.90 -5.99
N ARG A 197 -2.39 -30.19 -5.15
CA ARG A 197 -2.82 -28.96 -4.45
C ARG A 197 -3.15 -27.84 -5.46
N VAL A 198 -2.36 -27.69 -6.51
CA VAL A 198 -2.60 -26.70 -7.59
C VAL A 198 -3.94 -26.98 -8.26
N GLU A 199 -4.23 -28.21 -8.66
CA GLU A 199 -5.50 -28.60 -9.30
C GLU A 199 -6.71 -28.34 -8.39
N ALA A 200 -6.60 -28.73 -7.12
CA ALA A 200 -7.64 -28.48 -6.12
C ALA A 200 -7.91 -26.98 -5.93
N GLN A 201 -6.86 -26.16 -5.93
CA GLN A 201 -6.99 -24.71 -5.77
C GLN A 201 -7.60 -24.06 -7.03
N ILE A 202 -7.24 -24.50 -8.23
CA ILE A 202 -7.87 -24.07 -9.49
C ILE A 202 -9.37 -24.33 -9.43
N ALA A 203 -9.80 -25.52 -9.02
CA ALA A 203 -11.20 -25.87 -8.91
C ALA A 203 -11.95 -24.95 -7.91
N LYS A 204 -11.33 -24.62 -6.76
CA LYS A 204 -11.88 -23.67 -5.77
C LYS A 204 -12.04 -22.26 -6.36
N GLU A 205 -11.01 -21.75 -7.03
CA GLU A 205 -11.05 -20.41 -7.64
C GLU A 205 -12.09 -20.32 -8.78
N MET A 206 -12.21 -21.36 -9.61
CA MET A 206 -13.24 -21.42 -10.65
C MET A 206 -14.64 -21.42 -10.08
N ASN A 207 -14.89 -22.23 -9.04
CA ASN A 207 -16.17 -22.27 -8.35
C ASN A 207 -16.51 -20.92 -7.68
N ALA A 208 -15.53 -20.26 -7.08
CA ALA A 208 -15.71 -18.94 -6.50
C ALA A 208 -16.05 -17.87 -7.57
N LYS A 209 -15.40 -17.91 -8.73
CA LYS A 209 -15.70 -17.03 -9.87
C LYS A 209 -17.12 -17.28 -10.38
N LYS A 210 -17.52 -18.55 -10.58
CA LYS A 210 -18.85 -18.92 -11.02
C LYS A 210 -19.95 -18.41 -10.07
N ARG A 211 -19.75 -18.59 -8.75
CA ARG A 211 -20.67 -18.06 -7.72
C ARG A 211 -20.78 -16.52 -7.76
N LYS A 212 -19.66 -15.81 -7.93
CA LYS A 212 -19.64 -14.34 -8.06
C LYS A 212 -20.39 -13.86 -9.31
N THR A 213 -20.23 -14.56 -10.44
CA THR A 213 -20.93 -14.23 -11.70
C THR A 213 -22.42 -14.42 -11.56
N ILE A 214 -22.88 -15.58 -11.05
CA ILE A 214 -24.30 -15.85 -10.79
C ILE A 214 -24.90 -14.78 -9.87
N ARG A 215 -24.24 -14.43 -8.78
CA ARG A 215 -24.70 -13.40 -7.85
C ARG A 215 -24.78 -12.00 -8.49
N ARG A 216 -23.92 -11.69 -9.45
CA ARG A 216 -23.96 -10.43 -10.22
C ARG A 216 -25.14 -10.40 -11.21
N THR A 217 -25.42 -11.51 -11.90
CA THR A 217 -26.54 -11.60 -12.85
C THR A 217 -27.86 -11.52 -12.13
N THR A 218 -28.06 -12.28 -11.06
CA THR A 218 -29.30 -12.23 -10.26
C THR A 218 -29.54 -10.84 -9.64
N ARG A 219 -28.48 -10.14 -9.20
CA ARG A 219 -28.62 -8.77 -8.69
C ARG A 219 -29.03 -7.77 -9.78
N LYS A 220 -28.50 -7.92 -11.01
CA LYS A 220 -28.90 -7.08 -12.16
C LYS A 220 -30.35 -7.33 -12.54
N GLU A 221 -30.80 -8.60 -12.61
CA GLU A 221 -32.18 -8.96 -12.91
C GLU A 221 -33.17 -8.44 -11.85
N ASN A 222 -32.81 -8.51 -10.59
CA ASN A 222 -33.63 -7.97 -9.51
C ASN A 222 -33.73 -6.44 -9.56
N ASN A 223 -32.64 -5.73 -9.88
CA ASN A 223 -32.68 -4.29 -10.04
C ASN A 223 -33.54 -3.86 -11.23
N THR A 224 -33.43 -4.54 -12.39
CA THR A 224 -34.29 -4.26 -13.56
C THR A 224 -35.77 -4.55 -13.28
N LYS A 225 -36.08 -5.62 -12.55
CA LYS A 225 -37.46 -5.91 -12.11
C LYS A 225 -38.00 -4.84 -11.14
N THR A 226 -37.16 -4.29 -10.27
CA THR A 226 -37.55 -3.23 -9.34
C THR A 226 -37.79 -1.91 -10.08
N GLU A 227 -36.93 -1.56 -11.04
CA GLU A 227 -37.10 -0.37 -11.86
C GLU A 227 -38.33 -0.44 -12.78
N MET A 228 -38.66 -1.61 -13.34
CA MET A 228 -39.90 -1.82 -14.10
C MET A 228 -41.12 -1.65 -13.20
N LYS A 229 -41.14 -2.22 -11.97
CA LYS A 229 -42.25 -2.05 -11.01
C LYS A 229 -42.43 -0.60 -10.55
N THR A 230 -41.38 0.18 -10.45
CA THR A 230 -41.48 1.61 -10.09
C THR A 230 -41.94 2.48 -11.28
N LYS A 231 -41.60 2.11 -12.53
CA LYS A 231 -42.11 2.79 -13.73
C LYS A 231 -43.59 2.54 -13.96
N THR A 232 -44.06 1.31 -13.79
CA THR A 232 -45.52 0.99 -13.90
C THR A 232 -46.38 1.64 -12.84
N LYS A 233 -45.88 1.85 -11.61
CA LYS A 233 -46.59 2.61 -10.57
C LYS A 233 -46.69 4.12 -10.83
N LYS A 234 -45.80 4.71 -11.65
CA LYS A 234 -45.81 6.14 -12.00
C LYS A 234 -46.75 6.48 -13.15
N THR A 235 -47.23 5.51 -13.93
CA THR A 235 -48.11 5.73 -15.10
C THR A 235 -49.60 5.61 -14.81
N THR A 236 -49.99 5.15 -13.63
CA THR A 236 -51.38 5.19 -13.19
C THR A 236 -51.65 6.51 -12.45
N LYS A 237 -51.83 7.61 -13.19
CA LYS A 237 -52.47 8.82 -12.65
C LYS A 237 -53.92 8.52 -12.39
N PRO A 238 -54.51 8.89 -11.24
CA PRO A 238 -55.94 8.78 -11.04
C PRO A 238 -56.65 9.76 -11.98
N THR A 239 -57.63 9.24 -12.74
CA THR A 239 -58.56 10.03 -13.54
C THR A 239 -59.28 11.06 -12.64
N PRO A 240 -59.38 12.35 -13.07
CA PRO A 240 -60.08 13.35 -12.27
C PRO A 240 -61.58 12.97 -12.17
N ARG A 241 -62.10 12.87 -10.95
CA ARG A 241 -63.54 12.75 -10.69
C ARG A 241 -64.24 13.99 -11.22
N ILE A 242 -65.12 13.79 -12.21
CA ILE A 242 -66.04 14.84 -12.69
C ILE A 242 -67.07 15.10 -11.57
N ILE A 243 -66.95 16.24 -10.91
CA ILE A 243 -67.98 16.75 -9.98
C ILE A 243 -69.14 17.29 -10.82
N LYS A 244 -70.27 16.57 -10.87
CA LYS A 244 -71.48 17.11 -11.45
C LYS A 244 -72.02 18.24 -10.56
N ALA A 245 -71.95 19.46 -11.08
CA ALA A 245 -72.55 20.64 -10.49
C ALA A 245 -74.07 20.51 -10.52
N HIS A 246 -74.67 20.51 -9.34
CA HIS A 246 -76.19 20.55 -9.18
C HIS A 246 -76.66 21.98 -9.41
N VAL A 247 -77.29 22.19 -10.56
CA VAL A 247 -77.95 23.47 -10.86
C VAL A 247 -79.27 23.53 -10.03
N GLY A 248 -79.23 24.37 -9.00
CA GLY A 248 -80.45 24.68 -8.20
C GLY A 248 -81.36 25.65 -8.97
N ARG A 249 -82.54 25.17 -9.36
CA ARG A 249 -83.63 26.03 -9.85
C ARG A 249 -84.20 26.85 -8.67
N LYS A 250 -84.05 28.19 -8.75
CA LYS A 250 -84.91 29.11 -8.00
C LYS A 250 -86.27 29.18 -8.68
N ARG A 251 -87.32 28.91 -7.96
CA ARG A 251 -88.70 29.38 -8.25
C ARG A 251 -88.96 30.65 -7.45
N ILE A 252 -89.64 31.55 -8.10
CA ILE A 252 -90.30 32.81 -7.73
C ILE A 252 -90.86 32.84 -6.33
#